data_7be9a65eab045baa7962b1397ca2ffa2
#
_entry.id   7be9a65eab045baa7962b1397ca2ffa2
#
_cell.length_a   1.000
_cell.length_b   1.000
_cell.length_c   1.000
_cell.angle_alpha   90.00
_cell.angle_beta   90.00
_cell.angle_gamma   90.00
#
_symmetry.space_group_name_H-M   'P 1'
#
loop_
_entity.id
_entity.type
_entity.pdbx_description
1 polymer ?
#
loop_
_entity_poly.entity_id
_entity_poly.type
_entity_poly.pdbx_seq_one_letter_code
_entity_poly.pdbx_strand_id
1 'polypeptide(L)'
;PHAAVDALERLLPSRDSVILDMGCGTGLVGELLHNLGYHHIDGLDLSPEMLEKAKARRIYRTLGEADLTASVTLDPVYDAVICVGVFSHHRSQPFDLVKLFAGLKPGAALVATVNGKGWRDIDWETLLEQSRREHGFNVENISDIPYLTQQDIPGKLLVIRPNPS
;
A
#
# COMPACT_ATOMS: atom_id res chain seq x y z
N PRO A 1 -2.90 4.60 9.55
CA PRO A 1 -3.08 5.26 8.25
C PRO A 1 -2.23 6.53 8.13
N HIS A 2 -2.26 7.45 9.11
CA HIS A 2 -1.59 8.75 9.06
C HIS A 2 -0.11 8.66 8.68
N ALA A 3 0.69 7.85 9.38
CA ALA A 3 2.13 7.71 9.08
C ALA A 3 2.41 7.28 7.64
N ALA A 4 1.56 6.41 7.08
CA ALA A 4 1.70 5.98 5.69
C ALA A 4 1.33 7.09 4.70
N VAL A 5 0.28 7.85 4.99
CA VAL A 5 -0.13 9.00 4.16
C VAL A 5 0.94 10.10 4.21
N ASP A 6 1.49 10.41 5.40
CA ASP A 6 2.57 11.38 5.56
C ASP A 6 3.84 10.98 4.81
N ALA A 7 4.17 9.69 4.81
CA ALA A 7 5.31 9.17 4.05
C ALA A 7 5.05 9.29 2.54
N LEU A 8 3.85 8.93 2.08
CA LEU A 8 3.48 9.02 0.67
C LEU A 8 3.51 10.47 0.17
N GLU A 9 2.96 11.42 0.93
CA GLU A 9 2.91 12.83 0.57
C GLU A 9 4.30 13.42 0.27
N ARG A 10 5.32 13.00 1.03
CA ARG A 10 6.71 13.43 0.81
C ARG A 10 7.32 12.91 -0.49
N LEU A 11 6.76 11.86 -1.06
CA LEU A 11 7.26 11.20 -2.27
C LEU A 11 6.54 11.68 -3.53
N LEU A 12 5.36 12.27 -3.39
CA LEU A 12 4.52 12.67 -4.52
C LEU A 12 4.95 14.03 -5.09
N PRO A 13 5.05 14.15 -6.44
CA PRO A 13 5.51 15.38 -7.08
C PRO A 13 4.46 16.50 -7.07
N SER A 14 3.18 16.18 -7.06
CA SER A 14 2.09 17.16 -7.10
C SER A 14 0.77 16.63 -6.54
N ARG A 15 -0.20 17.51 -6.34
CA ARG A 15 -1.57 17.13 -5.95
C ARG A 15 -2.37 16.46 -7.07
N ASP A 16 -1.91 16.57 -8.32
CA ASP A 16 -2.49 15.90 -9.48
C ASP A 16 -1.98 14.47 -9.65
N SER A 17 -1.13 13.99 -8.73
CA SER A 17 -0.60 12.62 -8.75
C SER A 17 -1.73 11.59 -8.69
N VAL A 18 -1.59 10.54 -9.49
CA VAL A 18 -2.52 9.41 -9.55
C VAL A 18 -2.08 8.36 -8.54
N ILE A 19 -2.94 8.02 -7.60
CA ILE A 19 -2.62 7.16 -6.46
C ILE A 19 -3.53 5.93 -6.48
N LEU A 20 -2.94 4.74 -6.26
CA LEU A 20 -3.68 3.53 -5.97
C LEU A 20 -3.68 3.26 -4.46
N ASP A 21 -4.87 3.16 -3.87
CA ASP A 21 -5.11 2.69 -2.51
C ASP A 21 -5.48 1.20 -2.57
N MET A 22 -4.47 0.34 -2.37
CA MET A 22 -4.64 -1.11 -2.43
C MET A 22 -5.02 -1.68 -1.08
N GLY A 23 -6.16 -2.36 -1.03
CA GLY A 23 -6.81 -2.75 0.21
C GLY A 23 -7.47 -1.55 0.88
N CYS A 24 -8.21 -0.77 0.10
CA CYS A 24 -8.77 0.51 0.54
C CYS A 24 -9.80 0.40 1.67
N GLY A 25 -10.35 -0.80 1.91
CA GLY A 25 -11.31 -1.06 2.96
C GLY A 25 -12.50 -0.12 2.90
N THR A 26 -12.81 0.54 4.00
CA THR A 26 -13.89 1.54 4.09
C THR A 26 -13.49 2.94 3.58
N GLY A 27 -12.28 3.09 3.04
CA GLY A 27 -11.82 4.34 2.43
C GLY A 27 -11.17 5.34 3.39
N LEU A 28 -10.65 4.91 4.53
CA LEU A 28 -10.00 5.83 5.50
C LEU A 28 -8.72 6.47 4.95
N VAL A 29 -7.90 5.71 4.24
CA VAL A 29 -6.67 6.24 3.60
C VAL A 29 -7.03 7.22 2.49
N GLY A 30 -7.98 6.85 1.63
CA GLY A 30 -8.48 7.72 0.58
C GLY A 30 -9.04 9.04 1.11
N GLU A 31 -9.76 9.02 2.24
CA GLU A 31 -10.28 10.23 2.89
C GLU A 31 -9.14 11.16 3.37
N LEU A 32 -8.09 10.60 3.98
CA LEU A 32 -6.92 11.37 4.38
C LEU A 32 -6.22 12.02 3.18
N LEU A 33 -6.02 11.26 2.11
CA LEU A 33 -5.43 11.76 0.87
C LEU A 33 -6.31 12.85 0.23
N HIS A 34 -7.61 12.63 0.18
CA HIS A 34 -8.56 13.60 -0.36
C HIS A 34 -8.55 14.92 0.41
N ASN A 35 -8.49 14.86 1.74
CA ASN A 35 -8.40 16.03 2.61
C ASN A 35 -7.09 16.81 2.44
N LEU A 36 -6.02 16.15 1.97
CA LEU A 36 -4.76 16.78 1.58
C LEU A 36 -4.79 17.36 0.16
N GLY A 37 -5.91 17.22 -0.57
CA GLY A 37 -6.09 17.77 -1.91
C GLY A 37 -5.71 16.82 -3.05
N TYR A 38 -5.51 15.53 -2.80
CA TYR A 38 -5.38 14.53 -3.86
C TYR A 38 -6.77 14.09 -4.33
N HIS A 39 -7.04 14.20 -5.63
CA HIS A 39 -8.35 13.88 -6.20
C HIS A 39 -8.31 12.72 -7.19
N HIS A 40 -7.12 12.27 -7.59
CA HIS A 40 -6.95 11.17 -8.52
C HIS A 40 -6.60 9.87 -7.77
N ILE A 41 -7.54 9.38 -6.97
CA ILE A 41 -7.37 8.19 -6.15
C ILE A 41 -8.23 7.06 -6.69
N ASP A 42 -7.62 5.93 -7.00
CA ASP A 42 -8.32 4.67 -7.28
C ASP A 42 -8.22 3.75 -6.08
N GLY A 43 -9.25 2.98 -5.80
CA GLY A 43 -9.28 2.05 -4.68
C GLY A 43 -9.55 0.62 -5.15
N LEU A 44 -8.79 -0.33 -4.61
CA LEU A 44 -9.02 -1.76 -4.80
C LEU A 44 -9.15 -2.45 -3.44
N ASP A 45 -10.10 -3.36 -3.31
CA ASP A 45 -10.28 -4.18 -2.11
C ASP A 45 -10.87 -5.55 -2.49
N LEU A 46 -10.60 -6.57 -1.68
CA LEU A 46 -11.17 -7.91 -1.86
C LEU A 46 -12.65 -7.97 -1.49
N SER A 47 -13.10 -7.11 -0.57
CA SER A 47 -14.44 -7.17 0.03
C SER A 47 -15.43 -6.24 -0.69
N PRO A 48 -16.45 -6.77 -1.37
CA PRO A 48 -17.53 -5.95 -1.95
C PRO A 48 -18.24 -5.08 -0.91
N GLU A 49 -18.39 -5.58 0.33
CA GLU A 49 -19.00 -4.80 1.42
C GLU A 49 -18.16 -3.58 1.80
N MET A 50 -16.84 -3.73 1.83
CA MET A 50 -15.93 -2.62 2.10
C MET A 50 -15.95 -1.59 0.97
N LEU A 51 -15.97 -2.06 -0.28
CA LEU A 51 -16.08 -1.20 -1.46
C LEU A 51 -17.36 -0.36 -1.47
N GLU A 52 -18.50 -0.91 -1.06
CA GLU A 52 -19.74 -0.12 -0.92
C GLU A 52 -19.60 1.00 0.14
N LYS A 53 -18.93 0.74 1.25
CA LYS A 53 -18.63 1.77 2.26
C LYS A 53 -17.67 2.82 1.72
N ALA A 54 -16.64 2.42 1.00
CA ALA A 54 -15.70 3.34 0.35
C ALA A 54 -16.40 4.21 -0.70
N LYS A 55 -17.27 3.63 -1.51
CA LYS A 55 -18.08 4.32 -2.52
C LYS A 55 -18.97 5.42 -1.92
N ALA A 56 -19.54 5.18 -0.75
CA ALA A 56 -20.37 6.15 -0.05
C ALA A 56 -19.60 7.45 0.32
N ARG A 57 -18.28 7.40 0.43
CA ARG A 57 -17.43 8.58 0.69
C ARG A 57 -17.28 9.52 -0.50
N ARG A 58 -17.49 9.03 -1.74
CA ARG A 58 -17.42 9.81 -2.99
C ARG A 58 -16.08 10.51 -3.21
N ILE A 59 -14.98 9.87 -2.82
CA ILE A 59 -13.62 10.40 -2.92
C ILE A 59 -12.74 9.64 -3.93
N TYR A 60 -13.10 8.40 -4.25
CA TYR A 60 -12.38 7.61 -5.24
C TYR A 60 -12.87 7.91 -6.66
N ARG A 61 -11.92 7.99 -7.59
CA ARG A 61 -12.18 8.09 -9.03
C ARG A 61 -12.76 6.78 -9.57
N THR A 62 -12.13 5.67 -9.18
CA THR A 62 -12.59 4.31 -9.48
C THR A 62 -12.48 3.43 -8.24
N LEU A 63 -13.35 2.42 -8.16
CA LEU A 63 -13.30 1.37 -7.16
C LEU A 63 -13.48 0.01 -7.84
N GLY A 64 -12.69 -0.98 -7.45
CA GLY A 64 -12.74 -2.31 -8.02
C GLY A 64 -12.40 -3.40 -7.02
N GLU A 65 -12.88 -4.62 -7.33
CA GLU A 65 -12.55 -5.80 -6.54
C GLU A 65 -11.22 -6.39 -7.00
N ALA A 66 -10.31 -6.66 -6.06
CA ALA A 66 -9.05 -7.32 -6.32
C ALA A 66 -8.54 -8.08 -5.10
N ASP A 67 -7.98 -9.27 -5.35
CA ASP A 67 -7.29 -10.08 -4.35
C ASP A 67 -5.77 -9.99 -4.59
N LEU A 68 -5.05 -9.31 -3.69
CA LEU A 68 -3.61 -9.16 -3.79
C LEU A 68 -2.87 -10.51 -3.69
N THR A 69 -3.44 -11.51 -3.02
CA THR A 69 -2.85 -12.85 -2.92
C THR A 69 -3.00 -13.67 -4.21
N ALA A 70 -3.96 -13.28 -5.05
CA ALA A 70 -4.18 -13.86 -6.37
C ALA A 70 -3.43 -13.10 -7.47
N SER A 71 -3.93 -13.10 -8.69
CA SER A 71 -3.39 -12.33 -9.81
C SER A 71 -4.03 -10.95 -9.84
N VAL A 72 -3.20 -9.91 -9.76
CA VAL A 72 -3.63 -8.51 -9.93
C VAL A 72 -3.03 -7.99 -11.22
N THR A 73 -3.87 -7.49 -12.13
CA THR A 73 -3.43 -6.84 -13.37
C THR A 73 -3.59 -5.34 -13.21
N LEU A 74 -2.49 -4.61 -13.33
CA LEU A 74 -2.43 -3.16 -13.20
C LEU A 74 -1.72 -2.56 -14.42
N ASP A 75 -2.23 -1.43 -14.89
CA ASP A 75 -1.54 -0.61 -15.88
C ASP A 75 -0.56 0.34 -15.18
N PRO A 76 0.62 0.66 -15.76
CA PRO A 76 1.63 1.51 -15.14
C PRO A 76 1.25 3.00 -15.19
N VAL A 77 0.19 3.36 -14.49
CA VAL A 77 -0.39 4.72 -14.50
C VAL A 77 -0.28 5.46 -13.17
N TYR A 78 0.17 4.78 -12.11
CA TYR A 78 0.20 5.35 -10.77
C TYR A 78 1.52 6.02 -10.45
N ASP A 79 1.45 7.22 -9.91
CA ASP A 79 2.59 7.97 -9.35
C ASP A 79 2.98 7.43 -7.97
N ALA A 80 2.07 6.75 -7.30
CA ALA A 80 2.33 5.98 -6.09
C ALA A 80 1.27 4.92 -5.84
N VAL A 81 1.66 3.88 -5.10
CA VAL A 81 0.73 2.90 -4.51
C VAL A 81 0.86 2.97 -2.99
N ILE A 82 -0.27 3.00 -2.30
CA ILE A 82 -0.34 2.89 -0.84
C ILE A 82 -1.12 1.63 -0.46
N CYS A 83 -0.61 0.87 0.53
CA CYS A 83 -1.20 -0.39 0.97
C CYS A 83 -1.16 -0.48 2.50
N VAL A 84 -2.28 -0.14 3.15
CA VAL A 84 -2.37 -0.03 4.61
C VAL A 84 -3.30 -1.06 5.19
N GLY A 85 -2.81 -1.84 6.17
CA GLY A 85 -3.63 -2.81 6.90
C GLY A 85 -3.88 -4.14 6.18
N VAL A 86 -3.28 -4.34 5.01
CA VAL A 86 -3.40 -5.59 4.23
C VAL A 86 -2.49 -6.67 4.76
N PHE A 87 -1.25 -6.31 5.12
CA PHE A 87 -0.22 -7.23 5.61
C PHE A 87 -0.34 -7.44 7.12
N SER A 88 -1.48 -7.99 7.56
CA SER A 88 -1.79 -8.12 8.99
C SER A 88 -1.68 -9.53 9.54
N HIS A 89 -1.78 -10.56 8.71
CA HIS A 89 -1.76 -11.99 9.09
C HIS A 89 -1.24 -12.84 7.93
N HIS A 90 -1.06 -14.15 8.16
CA HIS A 90 -0.44 -15.17 7.29
C HIS A 90 -0.89 -15.24 5.81
N ARG A 91 -1.78 -14.38 5.37
CA ARG A 91 -2.32 -14.40 4.00
C ARG A 91 -1.46 -13.62 2.99
N SER A 92 -0.84 -12.52 3.40
CA SER A 92 -0.10 -11.64 2.49
C SER A 92 1.38 -11.61 2.89
N GLN A 93 2.25 -11.77 1.91
CA GLN A 93 3.71 -11.88 2.07
C GLN A 93 4.43 -10.79 1.24
N PRO A 94 5.74 -10.59 1.46
CA PRO A 94 6.53 -9.63 0.67
C PRO A 94 6.42 -9.81 -0.84
N PHE A 95 6.27 -11.04 -1.34
CA PHE A 95 6.06 -11.33 -2.75
C PHE A 95 4.77 -10.72 -3.32
N ASP A 96 3.77 -10.48 -2.50
CA ASP A 96 2.53 -9.84 -2.95
C ASP A 96 2.73 -8.35 -3.24
N LEU A 97 3.69 -7.69 -2.55
CA LEU A 97 4.06 -6.30 -2.85
C LEU A 97 4.58 -6.12 -4.28
N VAL A 98 5.33 -7.09 -4.78
CA VAL A 98 5.93 -7.05 -6.11
C VAL A 98 4.88 -6.97 -7.22
N LYS A 99 3.73 -7.58 -7.01
CA LYS A 99 2.60 -7.52 -7.96
C LYS A 99 2.13 -6.10 -8.20
N LEU A 100 2.25 -5.23 -7.21
CA LEU A 100 1.85 -3.83 -7.28
C LEU A 100 2.81 -2.96 -8.10
N PHE A 101 4.03 -3.44 -8.34
CA PHE A 101 5.02 -2.70 -9.15
C PHE A 101 4.58 -2.52 -10.59
N ALA A 102 3.77 -3.45 -11.12
CA ALA A 102 3.22 -3.34 -12.47
C ALA A 102 2.36 -2.07 -12.67
N GLY A 103 1.73 -1.58 -11.61
CA GLY A 103 0.92 -0.35 -11.64
C GLY A 103 1.72 0.94 -11.50
N LEU A 104 2.99 0.86 -11.11
CA LEU A 104 3.82 2.03 -10.85
C LEU A 104 4.47 2.57 -12.13
N LYS A 105 4.42 3.89 -12.31
CA LYS A 105 5.25 4.59 -13.30
C LYS A 105 6.74 4.44 -12.97
N PRO A 106 7.65 4.61 -13.94
CA PRO A 106 9.08 4.66 -13.67
C PRO A 106 9.42 5.69 -12.58
N GLY A 107 10.18 5.27 -11.56
CA GLY A 107 10.56 6.13 -10.44
C GLY A 107 9.49 6.36 -9.36
N ALA A 108 8.28 5.84 -9.55
CA ALA A 108 7.23 5.89 -8.55
C ALA A 108 7.51 4.98 -7.35
N ALA A 109 6.82 5.22 -6.23
CA ALA A 109 7.07 4.51 -4.98
C ALA A 109 5.82 3.77 -4.48
N LEU A 110 6.07 2.71 -3.72
CA LEU A 110 5.07 1.98 -2.95
C LEU A 110 5.30 2.24 -1.45
N VAL A 111 4.23 2.62 -0.76
CA VAL A 111 4.20 2.74 0.70
C VAL A 111 3.29 1.67 1.26
N ALA A 112 3.80 0.84 2.16
CA ALA A 112 3.02 -0.22 2.78
C ALA A 112 3.19 -0.23 4.31
N THR A 113 2.19 -0.75 5.01
CA THR A 113 2.29 -1.03 6.44
C THR A 113 2.15 -2.53 6.69
N VAL A 114 2.95 -3.03 7.62
CA VAL A 114 2.91 -4.42 8.07
C VAL A 114 2.63 -4.43 9.56
N ASN A 115 1.69 -5.27 9.98
CA ASN A 115 1.42 -5.49 11.39
C ASN A 115 2.67 -6.07 12.07
N GLY A 116 3.04 -5.57 13.25
CA GLY A 116 4.25 -6.00 13.95
C GLY A 116 4.24 -7.46 14.38
N LYS A 117 3.07 -8.02 14.68
CA LYS A 117 2.93 -9.46 14.91
C LYS A 117 3.22 -10.24 13.63
N GLY A 118 2.60 -9.87 12.51
CA GLY A 118 2.85 -10.47 11.20
C GLY A 118 4.31 -10.35 10.78
N TRP A 119 4.95 -9.21 11.06
CA TRP A 119 6.37 -8.99 10.77
C TRP A 119 7.28 -10.05 11.41
N ARG A 120 7.00 -10.42 12.67
CA ARG A 120 7.80 -11.40 13.41
C ARG A 120 7.40 -12.84 13.12
N ASP A 121 6.10 -13.12 13.03
CA ASP A 121 5.57 -14.49 12.93
C ASP A 121 5.99 -15.18 11.63
N ILE A 122 6.20 -14.46 10.56
CA ILE A 122 6.57 -15.00 9.24
C ILE A 122 7.93 -14.53 8.73
N ASP A 123 8.77 -13.98 9.61
CA ASP A 123 10.12 -13.50 9.26
C ASP A 123 10.14 -12.60 8.01
N TRP A 124 9.35 -11.56 8.09
CA TRP A 124 9.20 -10.58 6.99
C TRP A 124 10.52 -10.02 6.51
N GLU A 125 11.49 -9.85 7.39
CA GLU A 125 12.79 -9.27 7.06
C GLU A 125 13.56 -10.16 6.09
N THR A 126 13.66 -11.46 6.38
CA THR A 126 14.30 -12.44 5.48
C THR A 126 13.54 -12.57 4.16
N LEU A 127 12.22 -12.67 4.21
CA LEU A 127 11.39 -12.81 3.00
C LEU A 127 11.43 -11.53 2.14
N LEU A 128 11.48 -10.35 2.75
CA LEU A 128 11.60 -9.08 2.02
C LEU A 128 12.95 -8.99 1.29
N GLU A 129 14.05 -9.38 1.96
CA GLU A 129 15.37 -9.39 1.35
C GLU A 129 15.47 -10.41 0.21
N GLN A 130 14.86 -11.59 0.36
CA GLN A 130 14.77 -12.57 -0.71
C GLN A 130 14.01 -12.00 -1.90
N SER A 131 12.82 -11.45 -1.67
CA SER A 131 11.99 -10.84 -2.70
C SER A 131 12.73 -9.68 -3.42
N ARG A 132 13.48 -8.88 -2.66
CA ARG A 132 14.31 -7.79 -3.19
C ARG A 132 15.36 -8.29 -4.18
N ARG A 133 16.03 -9.40 -3.86
CA ARG A 133 17.05 -10.02 -4.74
C ARG A 133 16.44 -10.61 -6.00
N GLU A 134 15.28 -11.25 -5.89
CA GLU A 134 14.62 -11.93 -7.00
C GLU A 134 13.97 -10.95 -7.99
N HIS A 135 13.43 -9.83 -7.51
CA HIS A 135 12.60 -8.94 -8.31
C HIS A 135 13.20 -7.54 -8.54
N GLY A 136 14.32 -7.22 -7.93
CA GLY A 136 15.05 -5.98 -8.16
C GLY A 136 14.27 -4.73 -7.71
N PHE A 137 14.35 -4.40 -6.42
CA PHE A 137 13.80 -3.16 -5.90
C PHE A 137 14.65 -2.62 -4.74
N ASN A 138 14.47 -1.36 -4.40
CA ASN A 138 15.12 -0.71 -3.26
C ASN A 138 14.10 -0.55 -2.13
N VAL A 139 14.52 -0.89 -0.91
CA VAL A 139 13.82 -0.54 0.30
C VAL A 139 14.44 0.75 0.82
N GLU A 140 13.76 1.87 0.61
CA GLU A 140 14.27 3.21 0.96
C GLU A 140 14.11 3.49 2.46
N ASN A 141 13.07 2.92 3.07
CA ASN A 141 12.81 3.09 4.50
C ASN A 141 12.09 1.88 5.08
N ILE A 142 12.50 1.51 6.29
CA ILE A 142 11.73 0.65 7.20
C ILE A 142 11.73 1.37 8.55
N SER A 143 10.56 1.72 9.05
CA SER A 143 10.44 2.40 10.35
C SER A 143 9.31 1.83 11.19
N ASP A 144 9.46 1.91 12.51
CA ASP A 144 8.41 1.55 13.45
C ASP A 144 7.31 2.62 13.44
N ILE A 145 6.08 2.17 13.44
CA ILE A 145 4.91 3.03 13.55
C ILE A 145 3.98 2.53 14.67
N PRO A 146 3.26 3.42 15.36
CA PRO A 146 2.20 3.01 16.26
C PRO A 146 1.17 2.19 15.50
N TYR A 147 0.88 0.99 15.96
CA TYR A 147 -0.14 0.12 15.39
C TYR A 147 -1.19 -0.15 16.47
N LEU A 148 -2.46 0.07 16.16
CA LEU A 148 -3.57 -0.19 17.07
C LEU A 148 -3.74 -1.70 17.21
N THR A 149 -3.00 -2.30 18.14
CA THR A 149 -3.18 -3.68 18.55
C THR A 149 -3.33 -3.74 20.06
N GLN A 150 -4.04 -4.75 20.56
CA GLN A 150 -4.19 -5.00 22.00
C GLN A 150 -2.85 -5.34 22.70
N GLN A 151 -1.75 -5.44 21.96
CA GLN A 151 -0.46 -5.93 22.45
C GLN A 151 0.69 -4.92 22.39
N ASP A 152 0.43 -3.63 22.11
CA ASP A 152 1.44 -2.56 21.98
C ASP A 152 2.65 -2.92 21.07
N ILE A 153 2.45 -3.79 20.08
CA ILE A 153 3.49 -4.15 19.13
C ILE A 153 3.50 -3.12 18.01
N PRO A 154 4.61 -2.39 17.82
CA PRO A 154 4.69 -1.44 16.72
C PRO A 154 4.58 -2.15 15.38
N GLY A 155 3.86 -1.56 14.43
CA GLY A 155 3.88 -1.98 13.05
C GLY A 155 5.12 -1.47 12.33
N LYS A 156 5.33 -1.93 11.10
CA LYS A 156 6.37 -1.43 10.20
C LYS A 156 5.77 -0.62 9.07
N LEU A 157 6.41 0.49 8.76
CA LEU A 157 6.17 1.28 7.56
C LEU A 157 7.31 1.01 6.58
N LEU A 158 6.95 0.64 5.37
CA LEU A 158 7.87 0.36 4.27
C LEU A 158 7.72 1.43 3.20
N VAL A 159 8.84 1.93 2.68
CA VAL A 159 8.90 2.70 1.44
C VAL A 159 9.77 1.92 0.46
N ILE A 160 9.19 1.53 -0.65
CA ILE A 160 9.82 0.66 -1.65
C ILE A 160 9.76 1.34 -3.01
N ARG A 161 10.84 1.23 -3.77
CA ARG A 161 10.91 1.73 -5.13
C ARG A 161 11.46 0.64 -6.07
N PRO A 162 10.72 0.24 -7.11
CA PRO A 162 11.24 -0.68 -8.12
C PRO A 162 12.51 -0.12 -8.75
N ASN A 163 13.45 -1.00 -9.11
CA ASN A 163 14.60 -0.57 -9.88
C ASN A 163 14.14 -0.14 -11.28
N PRO A 164 14.81 0.83 -11.90
CA PRO A 164 14.57 1.16 -13.30
C PRO A 164 14.77 -0.09 -14.16
N SER A 165 13.81 -0.37 -15.04
CA SER A 165 13.92 -1.42 -16.07
C SER A 165 14.91 -1.03 -17.16
#